data_298eab29e30130a4ca2877b933c9a1b9
#
_entry.id   298eab29e30130a4ca2877b933c9a1b9
#
_cell.length_a   1.000
_cell.length_b   1.000
_cell.length_c   1.000
_cell.angle_alpha   90.00
_cell.angle_beta   90.00
_cell.angle_gamma   90.00
#
_symmetry.space_group_name_H-M   'P 1'
#
loop_
_entity.id
_entity.type
_entity.pdbx_description
1 polymer ?
#
loop_
_entity_poly.entity_id
_entity_poly.type
_entity_poly.pdbx_seq_one_letter_code
_entity_poly.pdbx_strand_id
1 'polypeptide(L)'
;LFDAYGEYQRAFSRIHEVNENINYKVFTTDLNSNEFEIIQMPFWLLGLDDLCLLMNVTSKEQIPFIEKALKLVSYFSRNEDEVINQKNDIIARCLLDVLFSGKTPSMIRNKIISILTKFNTKNLNLDVNLVKGGWTRTIRQCLFVEAGGEFSDVEVVIEYLESLCLNGFELSMPNGEFMYTMQDFSIALDFALVSEGALNSDSAFELSNILKVRFNSLMNSNYARYFEFNEYINRDGYINYLLTCPNGRKAQIVNFNINYVDDRFAKTLVKIYSKLLFDYLVTLNQRGSIPFHIILEEAHRYVQNDDDAKILGYNIFERITKEGRKYGLFLGIVSQRPSELSETTI
;
A
#
# COMPACT_ATOMS: atom_id res chain seq x y z
N LEU A 1 -20.32 8.05 -10.19
CA LEU A 1 -21.32 6.98 -10.06
C LEU A 1 -20.59 5.63 -9.98
N PHE A 2 -20.87 4.83 -8.96
CA PHE A 2 -20.47 3.42 -8.91
C PHE A 2 -21.64 2.56 -9.31
N ASP A 3 -21.53 1.95 -10.46
CA ASP A 3 -22.56 1.21 -11.18
C ASP A 3 -22.38 -0.30 -10.92
N ALA A 4 -23.24 -0.84 -10.06
CA ALA A 4 -23.13 -2.22 -9.58
C ALA A 4 -23.43 -3.28 -10.65
N TYR A 5 -24.27 -2.94 -11.63
CA TYR A 5 -24.76 -3.86 -12.67
C TYR A 5 -24.39 -3.46 -14.10
N GLY A 6 -23.75 -2.30 -14.29
CA GLY A 6 -23.37 -1.81 -15.61
C GLY A 6 -24.54 -1.24 -16.43
N GLU A 7 -25.65 -0.90 -15.79
CA GLU A 7 -26.85 -0.42 -16.47
C GLU A 7 -26.71 1.03 -16.95
N TYR A 8 -26.06 1.87 -16.16
CA TYR A 8 -25.87 3.29 -16.44
C TYR A 8 -24.89 3.56 -17.57
N GLN A 9 -24.02 2.60 -17.86
CA GLN A 9 -23.13 2.66 -19.02
C GLN A 9 -23.90 2.87 -20.32
N ARG A 10 -25.01 2.17 -20.48
CA ARG A 10 -25.89 2.32 -21.65
C ARG A 10 -26.82 3.51 -21.52
N ALA A 11 -27.37 3.73 -20.33
CA ALA A 11 -28.34 4.80 -20.08
C ALA A 11 -27.77 6.19 -20.38
N PHE A 12 -26.50 6.45 -20.06
CA PHE A 12 -25.86 7.73 -20.26
C PHE A 12 -25.00 7.82 -21.54
N SER A 13 -24.85 6.74 -22.30
CA SER A 13 -23.98 6.72 -23.50
C SER A 13 -24.29 7.83 -24.51
N ARG A 14 -25.58 8.19 -24.61
CA ARG A 14 -26.07 9.23 -25.54
C ARG A 14 -26.53 10.51 -24.83
N ILE A 15 -26.11 10.76 -23.61
CA ILE A 15 -26.57 11.94 -22.84
C ILE A 15 -26.18 13.26 -23.49
N HIS A 16 -25.09 13.29 -24.25
CA HIS A 16 -24.65 14.45 -25.04
C HIS A 16 -25.65 14.85 -26.15
N GLU A 17 -26.49 13.93 -26.62
CA GLU A 17 -27.57 14.24 -27.59
C GLU A 17 -28.73 14.99 -26.90
N VAL A 18 -28.91 14.78 -25.58
CA VAL A 18 -29.91 15.51 -24.79
C VAL A 18 -29.36 16.86 -24.34
N ASN A 19 -28.09 16.93 -24.00
CA ASN A 19 -27.41 18.13 -23.55
C ASN A 19 -25.91 18.08 -23.94
N GLU A 20 -25.53 18.86 -24.93
CA GLU A 20 -24.16 18.92 -25.46
C GLU A 20 -23.08 19.36 -24.44
N ASN A 21 -23.48 19.96 -23.31
CA ASN A 21 -22.59 20.37 -22.24
C ASN A 21 -22.26 19.23 -21.26
N ILE A 22 -22.94 18.09 -21.37
CA ILE A 22 -22.69 16.94 -20.52
C ILE A 22 -21.75 15.97 -21.22
N ASN A 23 -20.55 15.83 -20.67
CA ASN A 23 -19.58 14.83 -21.10
C ASN A 23 -19.61 13.67 -20.11
N TYR A 24 -19.64 12.46 -20.64
CA TYR A 24 -19.75 11.21 -19.93
C TYR A 24 -18.48 10.38 -20.14
N LYS A 25 -17.89 9.89 -19.06
CA LYS A 25 -16.73 8.98 -19.10
C LYS A 25 -17.07 7.68 -18.38
N VAL A 26 -16.63 6.56 -18.94
CA VAL A 26 -16.85 5.22 -18.37
C VAL A 26 -15.52 4.55 -18.10
N PHE A 27 -15.41 4.00 -16.91
CA PHE A 27 -14.40 3.01 -16.54
C PHE A 27 -15.09 1.69 -16.25
N THR A 28 -14.41 0.58 -16.55
CA THR A 28 -14.95 -0.75 -16.30
C THR A 28 -13.99 -1.64 -15.54
N THR A 29 -14.53 -2.57 -14.76
CA THR A 29 -13.79 -3.69 -14.18
C THR A 29 -13.75 -4.92 -15.10
N ASP A 30 -14.28 -4.85 -16.30
CA ASP A 30 -14.10 -5.90 -17.32
C ASP A 30 -12.68 -5.85 -17.90
N LEU A 31 -11.83 -6.75 -17.44
CA LEU A 31 -10.44 -6.86 -17.90
C LEU A 31 -10.29 -7.26 -19.37
N ASN A 32 -11.37 -7.66 -20.03
CA ASN A 32 -11.41 -8.02 -21.46
C ASN A 32 -12.10 -6.95 -22.31
N SER A 33 -12.47 -5.82 -21.72
CA SER A 33 -13.12 -4.73 -22.45
C SER A 33 -12.17 -4.13 -23.49
N ASN A 34 -12.69 -3.96 -24.71
CA ASN A 34 -12.03 -3.19 -25.79
C ASN A 34 -12.77 -1.87 -26.07
N GLU A 35 -13.90 -1.64 -25.40
CA GLU A 35 -14.75 -0.46 -25.63
C GLU A 35 -14.52 0.63 -24.58
N PHE A 36 -14.27 0.23 -23.33
CA PHE A 36 -14.13 1.14 -22.20
C PHE A 36 -12.78 1.00 -21.52
N GLU A 37 -12.31 2.10 -20.92
CA GLU A 37 -11.07 2.12 -20.17
C GLU A 37 -11.22 1.22 -18.92
N ILE A 38 -10.23 0.33 -18.69
CA ILE A 38 -10.17 -0.46 -17.48
C ILE A 38 -9.85 0.48 -16.31
N ILE A 39 -10.57 0.32 -15.21
CA ILE A 39 -10.25 1.06 -13.97
C ILE A 39 -8.88 0.59 -13.45
N GLN A 40 -7.92 1.49 -13.41
CA GLN A 40 -6.58 1.20 -12.90
C GLN A 40 -6.14 2.30 -11.94
N MET A 41 -5.82 1.93 -10.71
CA MET A 41 -5.30 2.83 -9.67
C MET A 41 -3.77 2.70 -9.63
N PRO A 42 -3.00 3.79 -9.79
CA PRO A 42 -1.56 3.75 -9.57
C PRO A 42 -1.24 3.25 -8.16
N PHE A 43 -0.50 2.14 -8.06
CA PHE A 43 -0.26 1.49 -6.76
C PHE A 43 0.44 2.42 -5.76
N TRP A 44 1.34 3.31 -6.23
CA TRP A 44 2.05 4.29 -5.42
C TRP A 44 1.19 5.45 -4.88
N LEU A 45 -0.07 5.56 -5.31
CA LEU A 45 -1.02 6.52 -4.74
C LEU A 45 -1.81 5.96 -3.56
N LEU A 46 -1.70 4.65 -3.30
CA LEU A 46 -2.36 4.00 -2.16
C LEU A 46 -1.65 4.37 -0.85
N GLY A 47 -2.43 4.85 0.10
CA GLY A 47 -1.97 5.11 1.44
C GLY A 47 -2.11 3.89 2.36
N LEU A 48 -1.75 4.10 3.65
CA LEU A 48 -1.80 3.06 4.67
C LEU A 48 -3.20 2.43 4.79
N ASP A 49 -4.23 3.25 4.87
CA ASP A 49 -5.61 2.79 5.02
C ASP A 49 -6.08 1.96 3.82
N ASP A 50 -5.70 2.40 2.60
CA ASP A 50 -6.05 1.72 1.35
C ASP A 50 -5.43 0.33 1.29
N LEU A 51 -4.16 0.20 1.71
CA LEU A 51 -3.48 -1.10 1.82
C LEU A 51 -4.07 -1.98 2.92
N CYS A 52 -4.47 -1.39 4.05
CA CYS A 52 -5.19 -2.13 5.10
C CYS A 52 -6.50 -2.72 4.58
N LEU A 53 -7.26 -1.96 3.78
CA LEU A 53 -8.49 -2.46 3.13
C LEU A 53 -8.18 -3.57 2.12
N LEU A 54 -7.20 -3.38 1.24
CA LEU A 54 -6.80 -4.37 0.23
C LEU A 54 -6.31 -5.67 0.84
N MET A 55 -5.53 -5.59 1.91
CA MET A 55 -4.99 -6.74 2.61
C MET A 55 -5.96 -7.33 3.64
N ASN A 56 -7.16 -6.76 3.74
CA ASN A 56 -8.20 -7.16 4.69
C ASN A 56 -7.65 -7.30 6.12
N VAL A 57 -7.06 -6.22 6.63
CA VAL A 57 -6.57 -6.14 8.00
C VAL A 57 -7.71 -6.37 8.98
N THR A 58 -7.48 -7.23 9.97
CA THR A 58 -8.49 -7.62 10.96
C THR A 58 -8.12 -7.23 12.39
N SER A 59 -6.92 -6.69 12.58
CA SER A 59 -6.38 -6.34 13.89
C SER A 59 -5.45 -5.12 13.76
N LYS A 60 -5.48 -4.23 14.77
CA LYS A 60 -4.62 -3.04 14.82
C LYS A 60 -3.13 -3.39 14.87
N GLU A 61 -2.78 -4.54 15.42
CA GLU A 61 -1.41 -5.02 15.53
C GLU A 61 -0.77 -5.30 14.16
N GLN A 62 -1.58 -5.47 13.12
CA GLN A 62 -1.10 -5.66 11.74
C GLN A 62 -0.71 -4.34 11.05
N ILE A 63 -1.28 -3.21 11.48
CA ILE A 63 -1.08 -1.90 10.84
C ILE A 63 0.39 -1.46 10.85
N PRO A 64 1.15 -1.57 11.96
CA PRO A 64 2.56 -1.16 11.99
C PRO A 64 3.45 -1.86 10.96
N PHE A 65 3.14 -3.10 10.59
CA PHE A 65 3.90 -3.83 9.55
C PHE A 65 3.69 -3.24 8.17
N ILE A 66 2.45 -2.87 7.85
CA ILE A 66 2.10 -2.21 6.57
C ILE A 66 2.71 -0.81 6.54
N GLU A 67 2.63 -0.07 7.63
CA GLU A 67 3.22 1.26 7.75
C GLU A 67 4.74 1.20 7.57
N LYS A 68 5.41 0.24 8.21
CA LYS A 68 6.85 0.01 8.04
C LYS A 68 7.18 -0.36 6.60
N ALA A 69 6.41 -1.25 5.97
CA ALA A 69 6.59 -1.61 4.58
C ALA A 69 6.46 -0.40 3.64
N LEU A 70 5.46 0.47 3.87
CA LEU A 70 5.31 1.73 3.12
C LEU A 70 6.52 2.66 3.27
N LYS A 71 7.05 2.82 4.48
CA LYS A 71 8.27 3.62 4.71
C LYS A 71 9.47 3.02 4.01
N LEU A 72 9.58 1.70 3.97
CA LEU A 72 10.69 0.98 3.36
C LEU A 72 10.64 0.96 1.83
N VAL A 73 9.46 0.97 1.22
CA VAL A 73 9.32 0.86 -0.24
C VAL A 73 10.07 1.98 -0.95
N SER A 74 10.16 3.17 -0.36
CA SER A 74 10.93 4.31 -0.88
C SER A 74 12.41 4.00 -1.13
N TYR A 75 12.97 3.04 -0.41
CA TYR A 75 14.37 2.65 -0.52
C TYR A 75 14.54 1.35 -1.31
N PHE A 76 13.64 0.38 -1.14
CA PHE A 76 13.75 -0.93 -1.79
C PHE A 76 13.33 -0.91 -3.27
N SER A 77 12.50 0.05 -3.71
CA SER A 77 12.10 0.23 -5.12
C SER A 77 13.12 0.97 -5.97
N ARG A 78 14.07 1.69 -5.35
CA ARG A 78 15.04 2.51 -6.06
C ARG A 78 16.31 1.74 -6.45
N ASN A 79 17.04 2.30 -7.41
CA ASN A 79 18.37 1.80 -7.78
C ASN A 79 19.29 1.77 -6.55
N GLU A 80 20.05 0.69 -6.41
CA GLU A 80 20.97 0.50 -5.29
C GLU A 80 22.01 1.62 -5.19
N ASP A 81 22.55 2.09 -6.32
CA ASP A 81 23.58 3.16 -6.33
C ASP A 81 23.06 4.50 -5.81
N GLU A 82 21.77 4.78 -5.97
CA GLU A 82 21.13 6.01 -5.48
C GLU A 82 20.84 6.00 -3.98
N VAL A 83 20.56 4.83 -3.42
CA VAL A 83 20.07 4.68 -2.04
C VAL A 83 20.87 3.67 -1.22
N ILE A 84 22.07 3.29 -1.68
CA ILE A 84 22.85 2.23 -1.05
C ILE A 84 23.16 2.51 0.42
N ASN A 85 23.48 3.76 0.77
CA ASN A 85 23.79 4.12 2.15
C ASN A 85 22.59 3.98 3.07
N GLN A 86 21.39 4.37 2.59
CA GLN A 86 20.14 4.22 3.33
C GLN A 86 19.76 2.74 3.45
N LYS A 87 19.91 1.95 2.38
CA LYS A 87 19.68 0.49 2.45
C LYS A 87 20.64 -0.18 3.43
N ASN A 88 21.93 0.21 3.42
CA ASN A 88 22.91 -0.32 4.36
C ASN A 88 22.54 0.03 5.80
N ASP A 89 22.14 1.27 6.10
CA ASP A 89 21.68 1.69 7.42
C ASP A 89 20.48 0.85 7.89
N ILE A 90 19.47 0.73 7.03
CA ILE A 90 18.24 -0.04 7.35
C ILE A 90 18.57 -1.51 7.68
N ILE A 91 19.40 -2.14 6.84
CA ILE A 91 19.78 -3.54 7.04
C ILE A 91 20.70 -3.68 8.24
N ALA A 92 21.70 -2.79 8.41
CA ALA A 92 22.64 -2.83 9.51
C ALA A 92 21.94 -2.71 10.87
N ARG A 93 21.02 -1.77 11.04
CA ARG A 93 20.21 -1.64 12.28
C ARG A 93 19.42 -2.92 12.56
N CYS A 94 18.77 -3.48 11.55
CA CYS A 94 18.06 -4.76 11.72
C CYS A 94 19.00 -5.89 12.17
N LEU A 95 20.22 -5.96 11.62
CA LEU A 95 21.20 -6.98 12.01
C LEU A 95 21.75 -6.76 13.42
N LEU A 96 21.96 -5.50 13.83
CA LEU A 96 22.34 -5.14 15.20
C LEU A 96 21.25 -5.55 16.20
N ASP A 97 19.98 -5.27 15.87
CA ASP A 97 18.85 -5.71 16.70
C ASP A 97 18.82 -7.24 16.86
N VAL A 98 19.13 -7.99 15.80
CA VAL A 98 19.24 -9.45 15.86
C VAL A 98 20.42 -9.90 16.72
N LEU A 99 21.58 -9.24 16.60
CA LEU A 99 22.76 -9.55 17.41
C LEU A 99 22.53 -9.33 18.91
N PHE A 100 21.80 -8.26 19.26
CA PHE A 100 21.48 -7.92 20.64
C PHE A 100 20.17 -8.53 21.16
N SER A 101 19.55 -9.43 20.41
CA SER A 101 18.25 -10.04 20.75
C SER A 101 18.28 -10.99 21.96
N GLY A 102 19.44 -11.30 22.53
CA GLY A 102 19.62 -12.24 23.64
C GLY A 102 19.38 -13.71 23.30
N LYS A 103 19.23 -14.04 22.00
CA LYS A 103 19.09 -15.43 21.52
C LYS A 103 20.44 -16.13 21.48
N THR A 104 20.44 -17.45 21.29
CA THR A 104 21.69 -18.23 21.17
C THR A 104 22.45 -17.84 19.89
N PRO A 105 23.81 -17.88 19.90
CA PRO A 105 24.62 -17.55 18.74
C PRO A 105 24.25 -18.30 17.47
N SER A 106 23.89 -19.56 17.55
CA SER A 106 23.42 -20.36 16.43
C SER A 106 22.12 -19.82 15.82
N MET A 107 21.15 -19.40 16.66
CA MET A 107 19.89 -18.79 16.19
C MET A 107 20.14 -17.44 15.56
N ILE A 108 20.96 -16.58 16.17
CA ILE A 108 21.37 -15.28 15.65
C ILE A 108 22.04 -15.44 14.29
N ARG A 109 23.05 -16.33 14.18
CA ARG A 109 23.74 -16.62 12.93
C ARG A 109 22.77 -17.02 11.81
N ASN A 110 21.91 -17.97 12.07
CA ASN A 110 20.94 -18.45 11.07
C ASN A 110 20.01 -17.31 10.62
N LYS A 111 19.58 -16.45 11.53
CA LYS A 111 18.74 -15.29 11.21
C LYS A 111 19.47 -14.27 10.35
N ILE A 112 20.72 -13.91 10.70
CA ILE A 112 21.55 -12.98 9.92
C ILE A 112 21.81 -13.53 8.53
N ILE A 113 22.16 -14.81 8.40
CA ILE A 113 22.35 -15.45 7.10
C ILE A 113 21.08 -15.37 6.27
N SER A 114 19.91 -15.67 6.86
CA SER A 114 18.62 -15.58 6.17
C SER A 114 18.33 -14.15 5.68
N ILE A 115 18.57 -13.14 6.52
CA ILE A 115 18.38 -11.73 6.16
C ILE A 115 19.31 -11.34 5.02
N LEU A 116 20.63 -11.53 5.16
CA LEU A 116 21.61 -11.12 4.17
C LEU A 116 21.59 -11.94 2.88
N THR A 117 21.02 -13.16 2.89
CA THR A 117 20.78 -13.92 1.66
C THR A 117 19.70 -13.27 0.81
N LYS A 118 18.66 -12.71 1.45
CA LYS A 118 17.51 -12.11 0.77
C LYS A 118 17.64 -10.61 0.56
N PHE A 119 18.18 -9.92 1.55
CA PHE A 119 18.31 -8.46 1.59
C PHE A 119 19.80 -8.11 1.76
N ASN A 120 20.46 -7.86 0.65
CA ASN A 120 21.87 -7.51 0.64
C ASN A 120 22.13 -6.34 -0.33
N THR A 121 23.28 -5.74 -0.18
CA THR A 121 23.80 -4.72 -1.08
C THR A 121 25.23 -5.08 -1.49
N LYS A 122 25.80 -4.34 -2.45
CA LYS A 122 27.21 -4.52 -2.81
C LYS A 122 28.16 -4.30 -1.62
N ASN A 123 27.78 -3.43 -0.67
CA ASN A 123 28.60 -3.10 0.49
C ASN A 123 28.21 -3.90 1.75
N LEU A 124 27.03 -4.52 1.81
CA LEU A 124 26.57 -5.28 2.96
C LEU A 124 25.99 -6.62 2.50
N ASN A 125 26.82 -7.65 2.54
CA ASN A 125 26.49 -9.04 2.21
C ASN A 125 27.37 -9.99 3.03
N LEU A 126 27.12 -11.30 2.97
CA LEU A 126 27.82 -12.31 3.75
C LEU A 126 29.31 -12.47 3.41
N ASP A 127 29.72 -12.04 2.21
CA ASP A 127 31.06 -12.24 1.66
C ASP A 127 31.90 -10.95 1.69
N VAL A 128 31.41 -9.88 2.31
CA VAL A 128 32.17 -8.66 2.58
C VAL A 128 33.33 -9.00 3.49
N ASN A 129 34.55 -8.58 3.08
CA ASN A 129 35.76 -8.76 3.84
C ASN A 129 35.91 -7.70 4.93
N LEU A 130 36.09 -8.17 6.17
CA LEU A 130 36.41 -7.35 7.35
C LEU A 130 37.86 -7.57 7.71
N VAL A 131 38.57 -6.50 8.11
CA VAL A 131 40.01 -6.52 8.44
C VAL A 131 40.18 -6.10 9.89
N LYS A 132 40.89 -6.93 10.69
CA LYS A 132 41.28 -6.61 12.07
C LYS A 132 42.63 -7.27 12.39
N GLY A 133 43.56 -6.52 12.96
CA GLY A 133 44.77 -7.11 13.54
C GLY A 133 45.63 -7.96 12.60
N GLY A 134 45.66 -7.65 11.29
CA GLY A 134 46.48 -8.35 10.29
C GLY A 134 45.81 -9.58 9.64
N TRP A 135 44.53 -9.86 9.93
CA TRP A 135 43.74 -10.90 9.25
C TRP A 135 42.55 -10.30 8.48
N THR A 136 42.09 -11.03 7.49
CA THR A 136 40.88 -10.71 6.71
C THR A 136 39.93 -11.89 6.77
N ARG A 137 38.68 -11.64 7.19
CA ARG A 137 37.59 -12.64 7.25
C ARG A 137 36.32 -12.05 6.69
N THR A 138 35.49 -12.91 6.12
CA THR A 138 34.15 -12.49 5.69
C THR A 138 33.17 -12.38 6.87
N ILE A 139 32.08 -11.62 6.72
CA ILE A 139 31.00 -11.57 7.72
C ILE A 139 30.56 -12.99 8.09
N ARG A 140 30.41 -13.89 7.10
CA ARG A 140 30.07 -15.30 7.29
C ARG A 140 31.05 -16.04 8.19
N GLN A 141 32.34 -15.78 8.03
CA GLN A 141 33.41 -16.40 8.85
C GLN A 141 33.44 -15.83 10.27
N CYS A 142 33.29 -14.52 10.43
CA CYS A 142 33.23 -13.88 11.75
C CYS A 142 32.05 -14.36 12.60
N LEU A 143 30.91 -14.71 11.96
CA LEU A 143 29.73 -15.26 12.61
C LEU A 143 29.76 -16.79 12.75
N PHE A 144 30.93 -17.44 12.57
CA PHE A 144 31.07 -18.85 12.86
C PHE A 144 30.94 -19.08 14.38
N VAL A 145 30.16 -20.12 14.73
CA VAL A 145 29.94 -20.50 16.13
C VAL A 145 30.91 -21.61 16.47
N GLU A 146 31.78 -21.37 17.41
CA GLU A 146 32.79 -22.31 17.87
C GLU A 146 32.20 -23.43 18.75
N ALA A 147 33.00 -24.45 19.05
CA ALA A 147 32.58 -25.57 19.90
C ALA A 147 32.12 -25.14 21.30
N GLY A 148 32.60 -23.99 21.80
CA GLY A 148 32.15 -23.36 23.05
C GLY A 148 30.78 -22.67 22.99
N GLY A 149 30.17 -22.57 21.80
CA GLY A 149 28.89 -21.90 21.60
C GLY A 149 28.97 -20.39 21.43
N GLU A 150 30.18 -19.84 21.30
CA GLU A 150 30.45 -18.40 21.10
C GLU A 150 30.79 -18.11 19.65
N PHE A 151 30.63 -16.84 19.23
CA PHE A 151 31.05 -16.41 17.89
C PHE A 151 32.59 -16.25 17.82
N SER A 152 33.17 -16.51 16.65
CA SER A 152 34.61 -16.34 16.45
C SER A 152 35.06 -14.87 16.59
N ASP A 153 34.34 -13.93 15.92
CA ASP A 153 34.75 -12.53 15.83
C ASP A 153 33.54 -11.59 15.67
N VAL A 154 32.54 -11.72 16.50
CA VAL A 154 31.29 -10.93 16.39
C VAL A 154 31.49 -9.43 16.58
N GLU A 155 32.47 -9.02 17.41
CA GLU A 155 32.79 -7.61 17.67
C GLU A 155 33.13 -6.85 16.37
N VAL A 156 33.89 -7.49 15.46
CA VAL A 156 34.25 -6.87 14.18
C VAL A 156 33.05 -6.67 13.28
N VAL A 157 32.08 -7.60 13.37
CA VAL A 157 30.82 -7.45 12.63
C VAL A 157 30.01 -6.29 13.21
N ILE A 158 29.94 -6.17 14.54
CA ILE A 158 29.24 -5.06 15.21
C ILE A 158 29.86 -3.72 14.81
N GLU A 159 31.20 -3.55 14.93
CA GLU A 159 31.91 -2.34 14.53
C GLU A 159 31.63 -1.96 13.06
N TYR A 160 31.61 -2.96 12.17
CA TYR A 160 31.30 -2.74 10.76
C TYR A 160 29.85 -2.29 10.55
N LEU A 161 28.88 -2.97 11.17
CA LEU A 161 27.46 -2.61 11.05
C LEU A 161 27.20 -1.20 11.61
N GLU A 162 27.79 -0.86 12.76
CA GLU A 162 27.68 0.49 13.34
C GLU A 162 28.26 1.56 12.42
N SER A 163 29.32 1.25 11.69
CA SER A 163 29.91 2.19 10.71
C SER A 163 29.00 2.49 9.52
N LEU A 164 28.03 1.61 9.24
CA LEU A 164 27.03 1.79 8.19
C LEU A 164 25.81 2.57 8.65
N CYS A 165 25.64 2.77 9.97
CA CYS A 165 24.50 3.49 10.52
C CYS A 165 24.66 5.01 10.32
N LEU A 166 23.65 5.62 9.73
CA LEU A 166 23.62 7.05 9.44
C LEU A 166 23.04 7.83 10.63
N ASN A 167 23.72 8.91 11.02
CA ASN A 167 23.23 9.80 12.06
C ASN A 167 22.02 10.62 11.57
N GLY A 168 20.93 10.61 12.33
CA GLY A 168 19.74 11.40 12.02
C GLY A 168 18.90 10.89 10.84
N PHE A 169 19.18 9.69 10.32
CA PHE A 169 18.36 9.08 9.28
C PHE A 169 17.09 8.46 9.90
N GLU A 170 15.94 8.88 9.41
CA GLU A 170 14.63 8.37 9.81
C GLU A 170 13.82 7.95 8.58
N LEU A 171 13.08 6.85 8.71
CA LEU A 171 12.18 6.37 7.67
C LEU A 171 10.94 7.28 7.59
N SER A 172 10.68 7.81 6.40
CA SER A 172 9.50 8.63 6.10
C SER A 172 8.49 7.89 5.23
N MET A 173 7.22 8.27 5.34
CA MET A 173 6.18 7.79 4.45
C MET A 173 6.46 8.30 3.02
N PRO A 174 6.13 7.50 1.98
CA PRO A 174 6.23 7.96 0.60
C PRO A 174 5.25 9.13 0.37
N ASN A 175 5.75 10.15 -0.31
CA ASN A 175 4.99 11.37 -0.61
C ASN A 175 4.29 11.34 -1.98
N GLY A 176 4.32 10.21 -2.68
CA GLY A 176 3.74 10.04 -4.01
C GLY A 176 4.57 10.65 -5.16
N GLU A 177 5.82 11.08 -4.89
CA GLU A 177 6.69 11.69 -5.90
C GLU A 177 7.46 10.69 -6.77
N PHE A 178 7.36 9.40 -6.47
CA PHE A 178 8.01 8.35 -7.25
C PHE A 178 7.12 7.13 -7.41
N MET A 179 7.33 6.44 -8.52
CA MET A 179 6.61 5.21 -8.84
C MET A 179 7.24 4.00 -8.15
N TYR A 180 6.40 3.16 -7.58
CA TYR A 180 6.76 1.81 -7.14
C TYR A 180 5.64 0.84 -7.45
N THR A 181 6.01 -0.41 -7.63
CA THR A 181 5.10 -1.48 -8.02
C THR A 181 4.61 -2.29 -6.81
N MET A 182 3.60 -3.12 -7.02
CA MET A 182 3.20 -4.13 -6.01
C MET A 182 4.37 -5.06 -5.65
N GLN A 183 5.25 -5.39 -6.62
CA GLN A 183 6.43 -6.22 -6.36
C GLN A 183 7.42 -5.53 -5.42
N ASP A 184 7.69 -4.24 -5.62
CA ASP A 184 8.55 -3.45 -4.74
C ASP A 184 7.99 -3.40 -3.31
N PHE A 185 6.68 -3.19 -3.18
CA PHE A 185 6.01 -3.22 -1.89
C PHE A 185 6.07 -4.60 -1.24
N SER A 186 5.96 -5.69 -2.02
CA SER A 186 6.12 -7.06 -1.51
C SER A 186 7.50 -7.29 -0.90
N ILE A 187 8.56 -6.79 -1.54
CA ILE A 187 9.92 -6.86 -1.01
C ILE A 187 10.05 -6.09 0.30
N ALA A 188 9.52 -4.87 0.33
CA ALA A 188 9.51 -4.02 1.53
C ALA A 188 8.71 -4.67 2.68
N LEU A 189 7.55 -5.25 2.38
CA LEU A 189 6.72 -5.98 3.35
C LEU A 189 7.46 -7.20 3.91
N ASP A 190 8.12 -7.96 3.05
CA ASP A 190 8.94 -9.10 3.47
C ASP A 190 10.06 -8.67 4.43
N PHE A 191 10.73 -7.55 4.15
CA PHE A 191 11.75 -7.02 5.06
C PHE A 191 11.14 -6.53 6.37
N ALA A 192 10.02 -5.83 6.33
CA ALA A 192 9.31 -5.38 7.54
C ALA A 192 8.95 -6.57 8.44
N LEU A 193 8.39 -7.65 7.86
CA LEU A 193 8.03 -8.86 8.59
C LEU A 193 9.25 -9.56 9.21
N VAL A 194 10.34 -9.67 8.45
CA VAL A 194 11.57 -10.32 8.93
C VAL A 194 12.23 -9.52 10.04
N SER A 195 12.29 -8.19 9.91
CA SER A 195 12.91 -7.32 10.91
C SER A 195 12.12 -7.29 12.23
N GLU A 196 10.79 -7.19 12.18
CA GLU A 196 9.95 -7.21 13.38
C GLU A 196 9.86 -8.61 14.01
N GLY A 197 9.80 -9.66 13.21
CA GLY A 197 9.80 -11.05 13.72
C GLY A 197 11.11 -11.47 14.38
N ALA A 198 12.18 -10.65 14.29
CA ALA A 198 13.39 -10.84 15.04
C ALA A 198 13.26 -10.39 16.51
N LEU A 199 12.39 -9.41 16.76
CA LEU A 199 12.25 -8.70 18.04
C LEU A 199 11.01 -9.15 18.84
N ASN A 200 9.96 -9.61 18.16
CA ASN A 200 8.65 -9.86 18.76
C ASN A 200 8.37 -11.35 19.07
N SER A 201 7.32 -11.58 19.88
CA SER A 201 6.84 -12.90 20.25
C SER A 201 6.26 -13.68 19.06
N ASP A 202 6.22 -15.01 19.16
CA ASP A 202 5.73 -15.91 18.11
C ASP A 202 4.30 -15.57 17.63
N SER A 203 3.43 -15.09 18.53
CA SER A 203 2.05 -14.71 18.20
C SER A 203 1.95 -13.49 17.27
N ALA A 204 2.79 -12.46 17.46
CA ALA A 204 2.84 -11.30 16.57
C ALA A 204 3.37 -11.68 15.18
N PHE A 205 4.29 -12.63 15.13
CA PHE A 205 4.84 -13.16 13.89
C PHE A 205 3.80 -13.96 13.08
N GLU A 206 2.97 -14.77 13.73
CA GLU A 206 1.89 -15.51 13.05
C GLU A 206 0.85 -14.57 12.43
N LEU A 207 0.42 -13.53 13.16
CA LEU A 207 -0.51 -12.52 12.66
C LEU A 207 0.06 -11.75 11.45
N SER A 208 1.37 -11.53 11.45
CA SER A 208 2.05 -10.81 10.38
C SER A 208 2.22 -11.65 9.10
N ASN A 209 2.45 -12.95 9.22
CA ASN A 209 2.56 -13.85 8.07
C ASN A 209 1.26 -13.92 7.25
N ILE A 210 0.10 -13.73 7.87
CA ILE A 210 -1.19 -13.65 7.19
C ILE A 210 -1.20 -12.48 6.19
N LEU A 211 -0.60 -11.33 6.53
CA LEU A 211 -0.49 -10.18 5.62
C LEU A 211 0.27 -10.55 4.34
N LYS A 212 1.39 -11.25 4.49
CA LYS A 212 2.17 -11.72 3.33
C LYS A 212 1.37 -12.64 2.43
N VAL A 213 0.66 -13.61 3.01
CA VAL A 213 -0.18 -14.55 2.25
C VAL A 213 -1.28 -13.81 1.52
N ARG A 214 -1.96 -12.85 2.17
CA ARG A 214 -3.04 -12.05 1.56
C ARG A 214 -2.50 -11.17 0.44
N PHE A 215 -1.38 -10.51 0.65
CA PHE A 215 -0.77 -9.65 -0.38
C PHE A 215 -0.28 -10.47 -1.58
N ASN A 216 0.36 -11.60 -1.35
CA ASN A 216 0.76 -12.52 -2.43
C ASN A 216 -0.45 -13.08 -3.19
N SER A 217 -1.54 -13.38 -2.49
CA SER A 217 -2.79 -13.80 -3.13
C SER A 217 -3.35 -12.71 -4.04
N LEU A 218 -3.34 -11.45 -3.59
CA LEU A 218 -3.74 -10.31 -4.41
C LEU A 218 -2.85 -10.15 -5.65
N MET A 219 -1.52 -10.18 -5.48
CA MET A 219 -0.55 -10.06 -6.58
C MET A 219 -0.68 -11.15 -7.64
N ASN A 220 -1.03 -12.38 -7.23
CA ASN A 220 -1.17 -13.52 -8.14
C ASN A 220 -2.61 -13.68 -8.68
N SER A 221 -3.51 -12.79 -8.33
CA SER A 221 -4.88 -12.77 -8.83
C SER A 221 -5.05 -11.81 -10.03
N ASN A 222 -6.16 -11.95 -10.75
CA ASN A 222 -6.53 -10.97 -11.77
C ASN A 222 -6.71 -9.56 -11.22
N TYR A 223 -6.93 -9.41 -9.92
CA TYR A 223 -7.11 -8.10 -9.27
C TYR A 223 -5.83 -7.25 -9.26
N ALA A 224 -4.65 -7.85 -9.40
CA ALA A 224 -3.40 -7.10 -9.54
C ALA A 224 -3.44 -6.13 -10.73
N ARG A 225 -4.12 -6.50 -11.82
CA ARG A 225 -4.24 -5.68 -13.05
C ARG A 225 -4.94 -4.33 -12.81
N TYR A 226 -5.74 -4.20 -11.76
CA TYR A 226 -6.35 -2.90 -11.40
C TYR A 226 -5.39 -1.95 -10.71
N PHE A 227 -4.15 -2.39 -10.42
CA PHE A 227 -3.10 -1.58 -9.81
C PHE A 227 -1.86 -1.45 -10.71
N GLU A 228 -1.93 -1.96 -11.94
CA GLU A 228 -0.89 -1.82 -12.96
C GLU A 228 -1.12 -0.51 -13.72
N PHE A 229 -0.34 0.50 -13.40
CA PHE A 229 -0.35 1.78 -14.11
C PHE A 229 1.07 2.02 -14.65
N ASN A 230 1.19 2.24 -15.97
CA ASN A 230 2.48 2.12 -16.67
C ASN A 230 3.32 3.38 -16.64
N GLU A 231 2.73 4.54 -16.34
CA GLU A 231 3.42 5.83 -16.36
C GLU A 231 3.25 6.53 -15.02
N TYR A 232 4.31 7.26 -14.60
CA TYR A 232 4.21 8.04 -13.38
C TYR A 232 3.15 9.13 -13.50
N ILE A 233 2.29 9.17 -12.53
CA ILE A 233 1.29 10.22 -12.36
C ILE A 233 1.17 10.54 -10.87
N ASN A 234 1.10 11.82 -10.51
CA ASN A 234 0.80 12.23 -9.15
C ASN A 234 -0.73 12.22 -8.90
N ARG A 235 -1.12 12.40 -7.65
CA ARG A 235 -2.54 12.35 -7.25
C ARG A 235 -3.41 13.32 -8.04
N ASP A 236 -2.98 14.57 -8.20
CA ASP A 236 -3.77 15.59 -8.88
C ASP A 236 -3.89 15.30 -10.37
N GLY A 237 -2.81 14.81 -10.99
CA GLY A 237 -2.81 14.32 -12.37
C GLY A 237 -3.77 13.15 -12.56
N TYR A 238 -3.76 12.19 -11.61
CA TYR A 238 -4.65 11.05 -11.67
C TYR A 238 -6.13 11.42 -11.51
N ILE A 239 -6.46 12.32 -10.59
CA ILE A 239 -7.82 12.88 -10.49
C ILE A 239 -8.21 13.58 -11.79
N ASN A 240 -7.29 14.37 -12.35
CA ASN A 240 -7.55 15.02 -13.65
C ASN A 240 -7.77 14.01 -14.78
N TYR A 241 -7.01 12.92 -14.82
CA TYR A 241 -7.21 11.80 -15.76
C TYR A 241 -8.59 11.16 -15.60
N LEU A 242 -9.01 10.88 -14.35
CA LEU A 242 -10.35 10.32 -14.10
C LEU A 242 -11.47 11.23 -14.60
N LEU A 243 -11.29 12.54 -14.47
CA LEU A 243 -12.32 13.55 -14.79
C LEU A 243 -12.22 14.13 -16.21
N THR A 244 -11.31 13.64 -17.05
CA THR A 244 -11.14 14.17 -18.42
C THR A 244 -11.48 13.09 -19.44
N CYS A 245 -12.40 13.42 -20.35
CA CYS A 245 -12.78 12.56 -21.47
C CYS A 245 -11.65 12.50 -22.53
N PRO A 246 -11.64 11.49 -23.43
CA PRO A 246 -10.68 11.39 -24.53
C PRO A 246 -10.62 12.62 -25.44
N ASN A 247 -11.73 13.39 -25.53
CA ASN A 247 -11.82 14.63 -26.30
C ASN A 247 -11.20 15.85 -25.57
N GLY A 248 -10.58 15.67 -24.41
CA GLY A 248 -9.96 16.71 -23.60
C GLY A 248 -10.94 17.53 -22.74
N ARG A 249 -12.25 17.30 -22.84
CA ARG A 249 -13.27 18.00 -22.03
C ARG A 249 -13.43 17.33 -20.66
N LYS A 250 -13.82 18.14 -19.67
CA LYS A 250 -14.16 17.60 -18.33
C LYS A 250 -15.46 16.81 -18.38
N ALA A 251 -15.44 15.63 -17.79
CA ALA A 251 -16.62 14.82 -17.60
C ALA A 251 -17.47 15.39 -16.46
N GLN A 252 -18.77 15.59 -16.71
CA GLN A 252 -19.75 15.90 -15.68
C GLN A 252 -20.24 14.63 -14.99
N ILE A 253 -20.19 13.51 -15.71
CA ILE A 253 -20.54 12.18 -15.17
C ILE A 253 -19.38 11.23 -15.47
N VAL A 254 -18.83 10.63 -14.41
CA VAL A 254 -17.89 9.51 -14.50
C VAL A 254 -18.57 8.28 -13.94
N ASN A 255 -18.69 7.23 -14.74
CA ASN A 255 -19.26 5.96 -14.35
C ASN A 255 -18.17 4.92 -14.14
N PHE A 256 -18.13 4.33 -12.97
CA PHE A 256 -17.31 3.17 -12.65
C PHE A 256 -18.20 1.92 -12.66
N ASN A 257 -18.20 1.20 -13.77
CA ASN A 257 -18.87 -0.08 -13.88
C ASN A 257 -18.06 -1.14 -13.13
N ILE A 258 -18.56 -1.55 -11.96
CA ILE A 258 -17.88 -2.48 -11.05
C ILE A 258 -18.54 -3.87 -11.04
N ASN A 259 -19.30 -4.22 -12.08
CA ASN A 259 -20.06 -5.46 -12.17
C ASN A 259 -19.18 -6.73 -12.35
N TYR A 260 -17.93 -6.60 -12.78
CA TYR A 260 -17.07 -7.74 -13.16
C TYR A 260 -16.08 -8.19 -12.06
N VAL A 261 -16.29 -7.74 -10.85
CA VAL A 261 -15.50 -8.14 -9.66
C VAL A 261 -16.45 -8.62 -8.55
N ASP A 262 -15.93 -9.42 -7.63
CA ASP A 262 -16.74 -9.85 -6.48
C ASP A 262 -17.07 -8.67 -5.54
N ASP A 263 -18.11 -8.86 -4.71
CA ASP A 263 -18.63 -7.84 -3.80
C ASP A 263 -17.59 -7.29 -2.82
N ARG A 264 -16.68 -8.14 -2.36
CA ARG A 264 -15.65 -7.75 -1.41
C ARG A 264 -14.63 -6.81 -2.07
N PHE A 265 -14.16 -7.16 -3.26
CA PHE A 265 -13.22 -6.33 -3.99
C PHE A 265 -13.90 -5.06 -4.51
N ALA A 266 -15.16 -5.13 -4.99
CA ALA A 266 -15.96 -3.97 -5.34
C ALA A 266 -16.09 -2.99 -4.16
N LYS A 267 -16.43 -3.48 -2.95
CA LYS A 267 -16.49 -2.68 -1.72
C LYS A 267 -15.17 -1.97 -1.43
N THR A 268 -14.05 -2.67 -1.59
CA THR A 268 -12.71 -2.12 -1.38
C THR A 268 -12.41 -1.01 -2.39
N LEU A 269 -12.66 -1.24 -3.68
CA LEU A 269 -12.46 -0.21 -4.73
C LEU A 269 -13.32 1.03 -4.46
N VAL A 270 -14.60 0.86 -4.17
CA VAL A 270 -15.51 1.98 -3.88
C VAL A 270 -15.02 2.81 -2.70
N LYS A 271 -14.51 2.18 -1.63
CA LYS A 271 -13.95 2.89 -0.48
C LYS A 271 -12.68 3.66 -0.85
N ILE A 272 -11.74 3.03 -1.58
CA ILE A 272 -10.48 3.66 -2.00
C ILE A 272 -10.75 4.88 -2.89
N TYR A 273 -11.59 4.75 -3.91
CA TYR A 273 -11.92 5.87 -4.79
C TYR A 273 -12.70 6.98 -4.08
N SER A 274 -13.62 6.62 -3.17
CA SER A 274 -14.35 7.61 -2.37
C SER A 274 -13.41 8.39 -1.46
N LYS A 275 -12.44 7.70 -0.84
CA LYS A 275 -11.41 8.33 -0.01
C LYS A 275 -10.48 9.22 -0.85
N LEU A 276 -10.03 8.74 -2.01
CA LEU A 276 -9.18 9.51 -2.92
C LEU A 276 -9.84 10.85 -3.30
N LEU A 277 -11.12 10.82 -3.68
CA LEU A 277 -11.88 12.02 -4.04
C LEU A 277 -12.09 12.94 -2.82
N PHE A 278 -12.40 12.39 -1.66
CA PHE A 278 -12.56 13.16 -0.43
C PHE A 278 -11.25 13.86 -0.04
N ASP A 279 -10.15 13.13 0.00
CA ASP A 279 -8.83 13.65 0.37
C ASP A 279 -8.35 14.73 -0.63
N TYR A 280 -8.64 14.57 -1.92
CA TYR A 280 -8.38 15.59 -2.93
C TYR A 280 -9.16 16.89 -2.64
N LEU A 281 -10.48 16.80 -2.41
CA LEU A 281 -11.31 17.97 -2.14
C LEU A 281 -10.93 18.68 -0.85
N VAL A 282 -10.44 17.96 0.16
CA VAL A 282 -9.91 18.54 1.40
C VAL A 282 -8.68 19.41 1.16
N THR A 283 -7.84 19.07 0.16
CA THR A 283 -6.61 19.81 -0.15
C THR A 283 -6.83 21.05 -1.01
N LEU A 284 -8.01 21.24 -1.57
CA LEU A 284 -8.30 22.43 -2.40
C LEU A 284 -8.24 23.72 -1.56
N ASN A 285 -7.55 24.73 -2.06
CA ASN A 285 -7.40 26.03 -1.39
C ASN A 285 -8.75 26.70 -1.11
N GLN A 286 -9.72 26.54 -2.02
CA GLN A 286 -11.08 27.05 -1.88
C GLN A 286 -12.04 25.89 -1.64
N ARG A 287 -12.43 25.71 -0.39
CA ARG A 287 -13.35 24.65 0.03
C ARG A 287 -14.69 24.75 -0.68
N GLY A 288 -15.20 23.61 -1.15
CA GLY A 288 -16.50 23.53 -1.81
C GLY A 288 -16.57 24.24 -3.18
N SER A 289 -15.43 24.63 -3.76
CA SER A 289 -15.37 25.28 -5.08
C SER A 289 -15.83 24.37 -6.21
N ILE A 290 -15.68 23.08 -6.04
CA ILE A 290 -16.10 22.04 -7.02
C ILE A 290 -17.08 21.12 -6.31
N PRO A 291 -18.39 21.16 -6.66
CA PRO A 291 -19.35 20.20 -6.10
C PRO A 291 -19.17 18.81 -6.73
N PHE A 292 -19.01 17.80 -5.90
CA PHE A 292 -18.95 16.40 -6.26
C PHE A 292 -20.10 15.62 -5.65
N HIS A 293 -20.70 14.72 -6.43
CA HIS A 293 -21.67 13.75 -5.95
C HIS A 293 -21.12 12.34 -6.19
N ILE A 294 -20.85 11.60 -5.13
CA ILE A 294 -20.60 10.16 -5.20
C ILE A 294 -21.95 9.47 -5.10
N ILE A 295 -22.37 8.79 -6.17
CA ILE A 295 -23.61 8.03 -6.21
C ILE A 295 -23.27 6.55 -6.14
N LEU A 296 -23.79 5.86 -5.12
CA LEU A 296 -23.59 4.43 -4.91
C LEU A 296 -24.88 3.70 -5.27
N GLU A 297 -24.85 2.96 -6.38
CA GLU A 297 -25.91 2.03 -6.72
C GLU A 297 -25.77 0.74 -5.90
N GLU A 298 -26.89 0.16 -5.50
CA GLU A 298 -26.92 -1.00 -4.59
C GLU A 298 -26.04 -0.78 -3.35
N ALA A 299 -26.17 0.39 -2.76
CA ALA A 299 -25.30 0.89 -1.70
C ALA A 299 -25.22 -0.06 -0.49
N HIS A 300 -26.20 -0.93 -0.28
CA HIS A 300 -26.17 -1.96 0.77
C HIS A 300 -25.00 -2.95 0.59
N ARG A 301 -24.39 -3.05 -0.60
CA ARG A 301 -23.18 -3.87 -0.84
C ARG A 301 -21.91 -3.24 -0.26
N TYR A 302 -21.87 -1.91 -0.10
CA TYR A 302 -20.66 -1.14 0.24
C TYR A 302 -20.75 -0.44 1.59
N VAL A 303 -21.94 0.06 1.93
CA VAL A 303 -22.21 0.92 3.10
C VAL A 303 -22.86 0.09 4.20
N GLN A 304 -22.17 -0.98 4.61
CA GLN A 304 -22.59 -1.84 5.71
C GLN A 304 -21.88 -1.47 7.00
N ASN A 305 -22.44 -1.91 8.13
CA ASN A 305 -21.68 -1.94 9.38
C ASN A 305 -20.48 -2.88 9.22
N ASP A 306 -19.28 -2.36 9.34
CA ASP A 306 -18.03 -3.11 9.27
C ASP A 306 -17.07 -2.68 10.38
N ASP A 307 -15.93 -3.39 10.47
CA ASP A 307 -14.94 -3.14 11.51
C ASP A 307 -13.94 -2.02 11.15
N ASP A 308 -14.11 -1.31 10.01
CA ASP A 308 -13.19 -0.26 9.58
C ASP A 308 -13.00 0.81 10.66
N ALA A 309 -14.09 1.26 11.29
CA ALA A 309 -14.05 2.25 12.34
C ALA A 309 -13.25 1.76 13.57
N LYS A 310 -13.28 0.46 13.86
CA LYS A 310 -12.51 -0.13 14.97
C LYS A 310 -11.03 -0.27 14.61
N ILE A 311 -10.72 -0.62 13.36
CA ILE A 311 -9.38 -0.93 12.88
C ILE A 311 -8.66 0.36 12.45
N LEU A 312 -9.27 1.14 11.53
CA LEU A 312 -8.69 2.34 10.94
C LEU A 312 -9.02 3.62 11.72
N GLY A 313 -9.97 3.54 12.68
CA GLY A 313 -10.43 4.68 13.45
C GLY A 313 -11.57 5.47 12.79
N TYR A 314 -11.97 5.16 11.56
CA TYR A 314 -13.09 5.78 10.85
C TYR A 314 -13.65 4.86 9.75
N ASN A 315 -14.90 5.14 9.33
CA ASN A 315 -15.45 4.63 8.08
C ASN A 315 -15.56 5.79 7.08
N ILE A 316 -15.12 5.60 5.84
CA ILE A 316 -15.06 6.69 4.85
C ILE A 316 -16.44 7.26 4.50
N PHE A 317 -17.46 6.43 4.40
CA PHE A 317 -18.82 6.90 4.07
C PHE A 317 -19.42 7.72 5.22
N GLU A 318 -19.23 7.28 6.47
CA GLU A 318 -19.62 8.07 7.64
C GLU A 318 -18.88 9.42 7.69
N ARG A 319 -17.60 9.42 7.36
CA ARG A 319 -16.82 10.66 7.31
C ARG A 319 -17.32 11.60 6.21
N ILE A 320 -17.62 11.09 5.01
CA ILE A 320 -18.20 11.88 3.92
C ILE A 320 -19.57 12.44 4.35
N THR A 321 -20.43 11.64 5.00
CA THR A 321 -21.74 12.09 5.46
C THR A 321 -21.64 13.23 6.49
N LYS A 322 -20.70 13.12 7.44
CA LYS A 322 -20.49 14.09 8.52
C LYS A 322 -19.79 15.38 8.06
N GLU A 323 -18.81 15.28 7.16
CA GLU A 323 -17.88 16.35 6.84
C GLU A 323 -17.88 16.77 5.37
N GLY A 324 -18.34 15.92 4.45
CA GLY A 324 -18.23 16.10 3.00
C GLY A 324 -18.80 17.43 2.52
N ARG A 325 -19.93 17.88 3.08
CA ARG A 325 -20.55 19.17 2.73
C ARG A 325 -19.58 20.35 2.85
N LYS A 326 -18.67 20.34 3.83
CA LYS A 326 -17.68 21.41 4.01
C LYS A 326 -16.73 21.54 2.83
N TYR A 327 -16.53 20.44 2.11
CA TYR A 327 -15.59 20.33 0.99
C TYR A 327 -16.30 20.20 -0.36
N GLY A 328 -17.64 20.30 -0.38
CA GLY A 328 -18.44 20.18 -1.59
C GLY A 328 -18.70 18.73 -2.03
N LEU A 329 -18.48 17.75 -1.15
CA LEU A 329 -18.74 16.33 -1.45
C LEU A 329 -20.06 15.87 -0.84
N PHE A 330 -20.88 15.27 -1.69
CA PHE A 330 -22.18 14.70 -1.31
C PHE A 330 -22.26 13.23 -1.66
N LEU A 331 -22.94 12.46 -0.81
CA LEU A 331 -23.15 11.03 -1.01
C LEU A 331 -24.61 10.79 -1.41
N GLY A 332 -24.82 10.18 -2.59
CA GLY A 332 -26.11 9.68 -3.05
C GLY A 332 -26.16 8.17 -2.86
N ILE A 333 -27.19 7.70 -2.15
CA ILE A 333 -27.37 6.29 -1.82
C ILE A 333 -28.61 5.78 -2.54
N VAL A 334 -28.45 4.78 -3.41
CA VAL A 334 -29.53 4.06 -4.08
C VAL A 334 -29.49 2.63 -3.59
N SER A 335 -30.56 2.16 -2.95
CA SER A 335 -30.63 0.80 -2.39
C SER A 335 -32.05 0.29 -2.31
N GLN A 336 -32.24 -0.98 -2.66
CA GLN A 336 -33.49 -1.72 -2.45
C GLN A 336 -33.57 -2.31 -1.03
N ARG A 337 -32.48 -2.27 -0.24
CA ARG A 337 -32.41 -2.86 1.10
C ARG A 337 -31.90 -1.83 2.14
N PRO A 338 -32.75 -0.84 2.46
CA PRO A 338 -32.33 0.23 3.38
C PRO A 338 -31.97 -0.29 4.79
N SER A 339 -32.56 -1.40 5.22
CA SER A 339 -32.28 -2.01 6.53
C SER A 339 -30.90 -2.63 6.67
N GLU A 340 -30.18 -2.85 5.56
CA GLU A 340 -28.80 -3.38 5.56
C GLU A 340 -27.74 -2.27 5.58
N LEU A 341 -28.16 -1.01 5.44
CA LEU A 341 -27.25 0.14 5.45
C LEU A 341 -26.80 0.48 6.89
N SER A 342 -25.60 1.06 7.01
CA SER A 342 -25.12 1.58 8.29
C SER A 342 -26.00 2.73 8.76
N GLU A 343 -26.53 2.66 9.98
CA GLU A 343 -27.36 3.69 10.60
C GLU A 343 -26.68 5.06 10.71
N THR A 344 -25.35 5.07 10.77
CA THR A 344 -24.56 6.31 10.88
C THR A 344 -24.36 7.00 9.53
N THR A 345 -24.68 6.34 8.43
CA THR A 345 -24.53 6.86 7.07
C THR A 345 -25.86 7.35 6.49
N ILE A 346 -26.98 6.90 7.02
CA ILE A 346 -28.33 7.34 6.69
C ILE A 346 -28.70 8.52 7.58
#